data_c270520aefa2df4f824a04e6d5a0b166
#
_entry.id   c270520aefa2df4f824a04e6d5a0b166
#
_cell.length_a   1.000
_cell.length_b   1.000
_cell.length_c   1.000
_cell.angle_alpha   90.00
_cell.angle_beta   90.00
_cell.angle_gamma   90.00
#
_symmetry.space_group_name_H-M   'P 1'
#
loop_
_entity.id
_entity.type
_entity.pdbx_description
1 polymer ?
#
loop_
_entity_poly.entity_id
_entity_poly.type
_entity_poly.pdbx_seq_one_letter_code
_entity_poly.pdbx_strand_id
1 'polypeptide(L)'
;DIERCIISEDEIADDASANLKNIRRQMKITNDRVHSQLSSLINSQSGHTYLQDALITMRDGRYCVPVKQEYRGNVNGIIHDQSSTGSTLFIEPAAEVELNNKLRELEAKEADEIQIILANLSMACAEHIYELKTDMEILPKLDFIFAKASLAKEMKASMPEFNDQRQINIKKGRHPLLDPKKVVPIDIHLGKDFNLLIVTGPNTGGKTVSLKTVGLLTLMGQAGLHIPAFEGSKLAVFKEVFADIGDEQSIEQILSTFSAH
;
A
#
# COMPACT_ATOMS: atom_id res chain seq x y z
N ASP A 1 13.47 -16.01 -4.66
CA ASP A 1 12.52 -16.92 -5.34
C ASP A 1 11.15 -16.26 -5.56
N ILE A 2 10.59 -15.51 -4.60
CA ILE A 2 9.28 -14.87 -4.74
C ILE A 2 9.26 -13.94 -5.97
N GLU A 3 10.17 -12.98 -6.07
CA GLU A 3 10.26 -12.02 -7.20
C GLU A 3 10.44 -12.70 -8.56
N ARG A 4 11.04 -13.87 -8.58
CA ARG A 4 11.20 -14.66 -9.81
C ARG A 4 9.92 -15.37 -10.22
N CYS A 5 9.13 -15.81 -9.25
CA CYS A 5 7.95 -16.64 -9.49
C CYS A 5 6.66 -15.81 -9.64
N ILE A 6 6.55 -14.68 -8.94
CA ILE A 6 5.34 -13.86 -8.90
C ILE A 6 5.59 -12.56 -9.66
N ILE A 7 4.85 -12.34 -10.75
CA ILE A 7 4.92 -11.11 -11.56
C ILE A 7 3.95 -10.06 -10.99
N SER A 8 2.73 -10.47 -10.64
CA SER A 8 1.68 -9.60 -10.07
C SER A 8 0.76 -10.40 -9.15
N GLU A 9 -0.27 -9.75 -8.60
CA GLU A 9 -1.27 -10.41 -7.74
C GLU A 9 -1.97 -11.58 -8.44
N ASP A 10 -2.14 -11.52 -9.76
CA ASP A 10 -2.88 -12.50 -10.56
C ASP A 10 -1.99 -13.32 -11.50
N GLU A 11 -0.68 -13.08 -11.52
CA GLU A 11 0.20 -13.65 -12.55
C GLU A 11 1.45 -14.31 -11.97
N ILE A 12 1.62 -15.60 -12.32
CA ILE A 12 2.81 -16.41 -12.05
C ILE A 12 3.68 -16.48 -13.30
N ALA A 13 4.98 -16.29 -13.12
CA ALA A 13 5.96 -16.31 -14.21
C ALA A 13 5.99 -17.66 -14.92
N ASP A 14 6.15 -17.65 -16.23
CA ASP A 14 6.25 -18.89 -17.04
C ASP A 14 7.39 -19.80 -16.59
N ASP A 15 8.48 -19.23 -16.12
CA ASP A 15 9.68 -19.94 -15.66
C ASP A 15 9.71 -20.12 -14.13
N ALA A 16 8.59 -19.89 -13.44
CA ALA A 16 8.48 -20.20 -12.02
C ALA A 16 8.78 -21.67 -11.72
N SER A 17 8.38 -22.58 -12.62
CA SER A 17 8.86 -23.96 -12.64
C SER A 17 9.08 -24.45 -14.08
N ALA A 18 9.94 -25.46 -14.23
CA ALA A 18 10.14 -26.12 -15.52
C ALA A 18 8.86 -26.81 -16.02
N ASN A 19 8.04 -27.31 -15.09
CA ASN A 19 6.80 -27.98 -15.41
C ASN A 19 5.74 -26.99 -15.90
N LEU A 20 5.54 -25.85 -15.22
CA LEU A 20 4.65 -24.78 -15.66
C LEU A 20 4.98 -24.29 -17.06
N LYS A 21 6.27 -24.03 -17.31
CA LYS A 21 6.76 -23.63 -18.63
C LYS A 21 6.41 -24.64 -19.71
N ASN A 22 6.58 -25.93 -19.43
CA ASN A 22 6.23 -26.98 -20.38
C ASN A 22 4.72 -27.09 -20.62
N ILE A 23 3.91 -26.99 -19.56
CA ILE A 23 2.45 -27.00 -19.64
C ILE A 23 1.96 -25.84 -20.53
N ARG A 24 2.39 -24.60 -20.25
CA ARG A 24 2.01 -23.41 -21.02
C ARG A 24 2.45 -23.48 -22.48
N ARG A 25 3.65 -24.04 -22.72
CA ARG A 25 4.10 -24.30 -24.08
C ARG A 25 3.20 -25.29 -24.80
N GLN A 26 2.78 -26.37 -24.13
CA GLN A 26 1.86 -27.35 -24.72
C GLN A 26 0.49 -26.74 -24.96
N MET A 27 -0.03 -25.92 -24.05
CA MET A 27 -1.28 -25.17 -24.21
C MET A 27 -1.23 -24.31 -25.47
N LYS A 28 -0.17 -23.53 -25.64
CA LYS A 28 0.02 -22.69 -26.82
C LYS A 28 0.04 -23.50 -28.11
N ILE A 29 0.82 -24.57 -28.16
CA ILE A 29 0.88 -25.44 -29.36
C ILE A 29 -0.49 -26.07 -29.65
N THR A 30 -1.22 -26.51 -28.62
CA THR A 30 -2.52 -27.11 -28.80
C THR A 30 -3.55 -26.08 -29.25
N ASN A 31 -3.52 -24.88 -28.66
CA ASN A 31 -4.37 -23.75 -29.04
C ASN A 31 -4.15 -23.34 -30.51
N ASP A 32 -2.87 -23.23 -30.93
CA ASP A 32 -2.52 -22.89 -32.33
C ASP A 32 -3.05 -23.96 -33.31
N ARG A 33 -3.04 -25.25 -32.92
CA ARG A 33 -3.61 -26.34 -33.73
C ARG A 33 -5.13 -26.22 -33.85
N VAL A 34 -5.85 -25.98 -32.77
CA VAL A 34 -7.31 -25.74 -32.77
C VAL A 34 -7.63 -24.60 -33.72
N HIS A 35 -6.97 -23.47 -33.56
CA HIS A 35 -7.19 -22.30 -34.42
C HIS A 35 -6.91 -22.60 -35.90
N SER A 36 -5.84 -23.35 -36.22
CA SER A 36 -5.50 -23.73 -37.58
C SER A 36 -6.57 -24.63 -38.22
N GLN A 37 -7.04 -25.65 -37.48
CA GLN A 37 -8.06 -26.59 -38.00
C GLN A 37 -9.40 -25.90 -38.16
N LEU A 38 -9.85 -25.11 -37.16
CA LEU A 38 -11.10 -24.38 -37.25
C LEU A 38 -11.07 -23.31 -38.37
N SER A 39 -9.93 -22.63 -38.54
CA SER A 39 -9.74 -21.67 -39.64
C SER A 39 -9.85 -22.35 -40.99
N SER A 40 -9.31 -23.57 -41.14
CA SER A 40 -9.48 -24.35 -42.39
C SER A 40 -10.93 -24.73 -42.65
N LEU A 41 -11.67 -25.11 -41.59
CA LEU A 41 -13.11 -25.40 -41.69
C LEU A 41 -13.91 -24.14 -42.10
N ILE A 42 -13.69 -23.02 -41.44
CA ILE A 42 -14.39 -21.76 -41.68
C ILE A 42 -14.17 -21.26 -43.10
N ASN A 43 -12.94 -21.35 -43.62
CA ASN A 43 -12.58 -20.89 -44.95
C ASN A 43 -12.93 -21.91 -46.07
N SER A 44 -13.48 -23.06 -45.73
CA SER A 44 -13.91 -24.05 -46.72
C SER A 44 -15.22 -23.62 -47.42
N GLN A 45 -15.46 -24.14 -48.62
CA GLN A 45 -16.70 -23.88 -49.36
C GLN A 45 -17.92 -24.34 -48.57
N SER A 46 -17.83 -25.45 -47.84
CA SER A 46 -18.85 -25.94 -46.93
C SER A 46 -19.04 -25.05 -45.72
N GLY A 47 -17.95 -24.51 -45.15
CA GLY A 47 -18.01 -23.53 -44.07
C GLY A 47 -18.78 -22.28 -44.42
N HIS A 48 -18.55 -21.69 -45.59
CA HIS A 48 -19.32 -20.53 -46.06
C HIS A 48 -20.83 -20.81 -46.19
N THR A 49 -21.21 -22.04 -46.44
CA THR A 49 -22.63 -22.42 -46.57
C THR A 49 -23.29 -22.69 -45.24
N TYR A 50 -22.59 -23.44 -44.35
CA TYR A 50 -23.19 -24.02 -43.12
C TYR A 50 -23.09 -23.08 -41.93
N LEU A 51 -22.05 -22.24 -41.90
CA LEU A 51 -21.83 -21.34 -40.76
C LEU A 51 -22.72 -20.08 -40.86
N GLN A 52 -23.18 -19.62 -39.70
CA GLN A 52 -23.87 -18.35 -39.58
C GLN A 52 -22.92 -17.18 -39.78
N ASP A 53 -21.76 -17.26 -39.17
CA ASP A 53 -20.67 -16.32 -39.25
C ASP A 53 -19.33 -17.07 -39.40
N ALA A 54 -18.39 -16.51 -40.16
CA ALA A 54 -17.06 -17.07 -40.37
C ALA A 54 -16.10 -16.74 -39.22
N LEU A 55 -16.43 -17.19 -38.00
CA LEU A 55 -15.65 -16.89 -36.79
C LEU A 55 -15.57 -18.11 -35.86
N ILE A 56 -14.51 -18.14 -35.08
CA ILE A 56 -14.33 -19.09 -33.97
C ILE A 56 -14.93 -18.48 -32.71
N THR A 57 -15.68 -19.23 -31.96
CA THR A 57 -16.28 -18.81 -30.69
C THR A 57 -15.86 -19.75 -29.58
N MET A 58 -15.96 -19.29 -28.33
CA MET A 58 -15.79 -20.14 -27.17
C MET A 58 -17.11 -20.27 -26.42
N ARG A 59 -17.50 -21.51 -26.09
CA ARG A 59 -18.67 -21.83 -25.26
C ARG A 59 -18.27 -22.90 -24.24
N ASP A 60 -18.57 -22.64 -22.98
CA ASP A 60 -18.18 -23.50 -21.85
C ASP A 60 -16.68 -23.86 -21.84
N GLY A 61 -15.83 -22.89 -22.28
CA GLY A 61 -14.39 -23.07 -22.40
C GLY A 61 -13.96 -24.03 -23.52
N ARG A 62 -14.80 -24.24 -24.54
CA ARG A 62 -14.51 -25.06 -25.72
C ARG A 62 -14.62 -24.23 -27.00
N TYR A 63 -13.71 -24.45 -27.90
CA TYR A 63 -13.75 -23.81 -29.22
C TYR A 63 -14.86 -24.41 -30.07
N CYS A 64 -15.76 -23.58 -30.54
CA CYS A 64 -16.94 -23.92 -31.31
C CYS A 64 -17.04 -23.05 -32.57
N VAL A 65 -17.84 -23.49 -33.51
CA VAL A 65 -18.22 -22.72 -34.69
C VAL A 65 -19.76 -22.46 -34.67
N PRO A 66 -20.23 -21.28 -35.09
CA PRO A 66 -21.65 -20.96 -35.14
C PRO A 66 -22.26 -21.54 -36.42
N VAL A 67 -23.09 -22.57 -36.30
CA VAL A 67 -23.76 -23.30 -37.42
C VAL A 67 -25.19 -22.88 -37.50
N LYS A 68 -25.70 -22.60 -38.72
CA LYS A 68 -27.13 -22.36 -38.94
C LYS A 68 -27.95 -23.60 -38.60
N GLN A 69 -29.07 -23.44 -37.93
CA GLN A 69 -29.93 -24.54 -37.46
C GLN A 69 -30.31 -25.54 -38.59
N GLU A 70 -30.57 -25.05 -39.81
CA GLU A 70 -30.93 -25.85 -40.99
C GLU A 70 -29.80 -26.79 -41.46
N TYR A 71 -28.54 -26.46 -41.16
CA TYR A 71 -27.36 -27.26 -41.51
C TYR A 71 -26.84 -28.10 -40.36
N ARG A 72 -27.57 -28.25 -39.25
CA ARG A 72 -27.17 -29.05 -38.08
C ARG A 72 -26.67 -30.46 -38.46
N GLY A 73 -27.34 -31.11 -39.43
CA GLY A 73 -26.99 -32.46 -39.88
C GLY A 73 -25.73 -32.55 -40.73
N ASN A 74 -25.22 -31.44 -41.23
CA ASN A 74 -24.04 -31.38 -42.11
C ASN A 74 -22.71 -31.17 -41.32
N VAL A 75 -22.78 -30.73 -40.06
CA VAL A 75 -21.59 -30.52 -39.21
C VAL A 75 -21.65 -31.52 -38.05
N ASN A 76 -20.79 -32.54 -38.13
CA ASN A 76 -20.66 -33.53 -37.07
C ASN A 76 -19.94 -32.90 -35.88
N GLY A 77 -20.56 -32.97 -34.70
CA GLY A 77 -19.98 -32.41 -33.48
C GLY A 77 -20.97 -32.34 -32.32
N ILE A 78 -20.52 -31.75 -31.22
CA ILE A 78 -21.26 -31.58 -29.98
C ILE A 78 -21.83 -30.15 -29.94
N ILE A 79 -23.12 -30.03 -29.65
CA ILE A 79 -23.76 -28.71 -29.42
C ILE A 79 -23.46 -28.32 -27.97
N HIS A 80 -22.86 -27.16 -27.76
CA HIS A 80 -22.60 -26.60 -26.44
C HIS A 80 -23.56 -25.49 -26.08
N ASP A 81 -24.07 -24.76 -27.09
CA ASP A 81 -24.97 -23.63 -26.85
C ASP A 81 -25.85 -23.34 -28.07
N GLN A 82 -26.89 -22.55 -27.89
CA GLN A 82 -27.82 -22.12 -28.94
C GLN A 82 -28.12 -20.63 -28.76
N SER A 83 -28.27 -19.90 -29.87
CA SER A 83 -28.74 -18.51 -29.84
C SER A 83 -30.14 -18.39 -29.24
N SER A 84 -30.47 -17.24 -28.67
CA SER A 84 -31.78 -16.96 -28.06
C SER A 84 -32.95 -17.17 -29.02
N THR A 85 -32.74 -16.98 -30.32
CA THR A 85 -33.73 -17.21 -31.38
C THR A 85 -33.79 -18.66 -31.88
N GLY A 86 -32.84 -19.50 -31.45
CA GLY A 86 -32.71 -20.87 -31.93
C GLY A 86 -32.13 -21.02 -33.35
N SER A 87 -31.83 -19.93 -34.04
CA SER A 87 -31.37 -19.96 -35.44
C SER A 87 -29.93 -20.37 -35.63
N THR A 88 -29.09 -20.30 -34.55
CA THR A 88 -27.69 -20.63 -34.58
C THR A 88 -27.32 -21.61 -33.47
N LEU A 89 -26.60 -22.66 -33.81
CA LEU A 89 -26.06 -23.64 -32.88
C LEU A 89 -24.56 -23.45 -32.77
N PHE A 90 -24.03 -23.43 -31.56
CA PHE A 90 -22.60 -23.42 -31.32
C PHE A 90 -22.10 -24.84 -31.18
N ILE A 91 -21.46 -25.33 -32.24
CA ILE A 91 -21.05 -26.72 -32.37
C ILE A 91 -19.52 -26.81 -32.20
N GLU A 92 -19.07 -27.71 -31.31
CA GLU A 92 -17.71 -28.20 -31.28
C GLU A 92 -17.58 -29.29 -32.35
N PRO A 93 -16.81 -29.08 -33.43
CA PRO A 93 -16.65 -30.12 -34.45
C PRO A 93 -16.03 -31.38 -33.89
N ALA A 94 -16.46 -32.54 -34.36
CA ALA A 94 -15.96 -33.84 -33.87
C ALA A 94 -14.44 -33.98 -33.98
N ALA A 95 -13.82 -33.37 -35.00
CA ALA A 95 -12.37 -33.33 -35.18
C ALA A 95 -11.62 -32.55 -34.11
N GLU A 96 -12.32 -31.63 -33.43
CA GLU A 96 -11.70 -30.73 -32.42
C GLU A 96 -11.86 -31.23 -30.97
N VAL A 97 -12.72 -32.22 -30.74
CA VAL A 97 -13.07 -32.72 -29.40
C VAL A 97 -11.81 -33.14 -28.61
N GLU A 98 -10.90 -33.87 -29.27
CA GLU A 98 -9.65 -34.31 -28.62
C GLU A 98 -8.74 -33.16 -28.25
N LEU A 99 -8.61 -32.14 -29.12
CA LEU A 99 -7.77 -30.96 -28.86
C LEU A 99 -8.39 -30.08 -27.76
N ASN A 100 -9.69 -29.88 -27.78
CA ASN A 100 -10.40 -29.17 -26.70
C ASN A 100 -10.28 -29.91 -25.35
N ASN A 101 -10.41 -31.25 -25.37
CA ASN A 101 -10.19 -32.04 -24.15
C ASN A 101 -8.74 -31.91 -23.65
N LYS A 102 -7.76 -31.89 -24.57
CA LYS A 102 -6.37 -31.70 -24.23
C LYS A 102 -6.08 -30.33 -23.62
N LEU A 103 -6.70 -29.27 -24.15
CA LEU A 103 -6.60 -27.93 -23.57
C LEU A 103 -7.14 -27.92 -22.13
N ARG A 104 -8.33 -28.47 -21.90
CA ARG A 104 -8.91 -28.57 -20.54
C ARG A 104 -8.04 -29.36 -19.57
N GLU A 105 -7.45 -30.47 -20.05
CA GLU A 105 -6.48 -31.22 -19.23
C GLU A 105 -5.27 -30.38 -18.87
N LEU A 106 -4.75 -29.59 -19.81
CA LEU A 106 -3.59 -28.72 -19.60
C LEU A 106 -3.93 -27.56 -18.69
N GLU A 107 -5.11 -26.93 -18.82
CA GLU A 107 -5.60 -25.89 -17.91
C GLU A 107 -5.71 -26.39 -16.47
N ALA A 108 -6.24 -27.60 -16.26
CA ALA A 108 -6.27 -28.20 -14.94
C ALA A 108 -4.86 -28.46 -14.39
N LYS A 109 -3.95 -28.97 -15.22
CA LYS A 109 -2.55 -29.18 -14.83
C LYS A 109 -1.81 -27.87 -14.51
N GLU A 110 -2.12 -26.81 -15.25
CA GLU A 110 -1.58 -25.48 -14.97
C GLU A 110 -2.03 -25.00 -13.58
N ALA A 111 -3.34 -25.11 -13.30
CA ALA A 111 -3.90 -24.71 -12.01
C ALA A 111 -3.28 -25.51 -10.85
N ASP A 112 -3.13 -26.82 -11.01
CA ASP A 112 -2.48 -27.69 -10.00
C ASP A 112 -1.02 -27.28 -9.79
N GLU A 113 -0.26 -27.05 -10.86
CA GLU A 113 1.15 -26.67 -10.78
C GLU A 113 1.32 -25.29 -10.10
N ILE A 114 0.45 -24.35 -10.41
CA ILE A 114 0.44 -23.04 -9.73
C ILE A 114 0.23 -23.21 -8.22
N GLN A 115 -0.68 -24.09 -7.80
CA GLN A 115 -0.91 -24.38 -6.38
C GLN A 115 0.35 -24.97 -5.74
N ILE A 116 1.07 -25.86 -6.43
CA ILE A 116 2.34 -26.43 -5.96
C ILE A 116 3.40 -25.34 -5.79
N ILE A 117 3.54 -24.44 -6.76
CA ILE A 117 4.49 -23.34 -6.69
C ILE A 117 4.18 -22.43 -5.49
N LEU A 118 2.91 -22.03 -5.33
CA LEU A 118 2.48 -21.17 -4.23
C LEU A 118 2.65 -21.86 -2.86
N ALA A 119 2.37 -23.16 -2.78
CA ALA A 119 2.60 -23.94 -1.57
C ALA A 119 4.08 -23.98 -1.20
N ASN A 120 4.97 -24.19 -2.16
CA ASN A 120 6.42 -24.23 -1.94
C ASN A 120 6.95 -22.85 -1.48
N LEU A 121 6.49 -21.77 -2.09
CA LEU A 121 6.84 -20.40 -1.66
C LEU A 121 6.33 -20.11 -0.24
N SER A 122 5.11 -20.54 0.07
CA SER A 122 4.52 -20.38 1.40
C SER A 122 5.28 -21.18 2.46
N MET A 123 5.71 -22.41 2.13
CA MET A 123 6.55 -23.23 3.02
C MET A 123 7.91 -22.56 3.28
N ALA A 124 8.56 -22.03 2.24
CA ALA A 124 9.81 -21.31 2.39
C ALA A 124 9.66 -20.06 3.28
N CYS A 125 8.55 -19.35 3.18
CA CYS A 125 8.23 -18.24 4.10
C CYS A 125 7.98 -18.75 5.53
N ALA A 126 7.30 -19.88 5.68
CA ALA A 126 6.99 -20.46 6.98
C ALA A 126 8.24 -20.90 7.76
N GLU A 127 9.29 -21.34 7.07
CA GLU A 127 10.59 -21.66 7.68
C GLU A 127 11.22 -20.47 8.40
N HIS A 128 10.92 -19.22 7.96
CA HIS A 128 11.43 -17.97 8.51
C HIS A 128 10.37 -17.15 9.25
N ILE A 129 9.28 -17.78 9.66
CA ILE A 129 8.13 -17.03 10.25
C ILE A 129 8.50 -16.31 11.53
N TYR A 130 9.44 -16.85 12.32
CA TYR A 130 9.86 -16.25 13.56
C TYR A 130 10.66 -14.96 13.32
N GLU A 131 11.61 -15.00 12.40
CA GLU A 131 12.39 -13.85 11.98
C GLU A 131 11.50 -12.78 11.37
N LEU A 132 10.60 -13.16 10.46
CA LEU A 132 9.65 -12.25 9.83
C LEU A 132 8.75 -11.53 10.85
N LYS A 133 8.23 -12.25 11.85
CA LYS A 133 7.44 -11.65 12.93
C LYS A 133 8.28 -10.67 13.75
N THR A 134 9.50 -11.06 14.10
CA THR A 134 10.43 -10.21 14.85
C THR A 134 10.74 -8.93 14.07
N ASP A 135 11.01 -9.04 12.78
CA ASP A 135 11.28 -7.89 11.90
C ASP A 135 10.07 -6.96 11.82
N MET A 136 8.86 -7.52 11.68
CA MET A 136 7.60 -6.74 11.68
C MET A 136 7.36 -5.97 12.98
N GLU A 137 7.87 -6.46 14.11
CA GLU A 137 7.81 -5.75 15.40
C GLU A 137 8.90 -4.70 15.55
N ILE A 138 10.07 -4.93 14.97
CA ILE A 138 11.25 -4.06 15.10
C ILE A 138 11.18 -2.91 14.09
N LEU A 139 10.80 -3.16 12.85
CA LEU A 139 10.78 -2.15 11.79
C LEU A 139 9.99 -0.88 12.14
N PRO A 140 8.76 -0.95 12.70
CA PRO A 140 8.04 0.25 13.12
C PRO A 140 8.74 1.03 14.23
N LYS A 141 9.43 0.32 15.13
CA LYS A 141 10.20 0.97 16.21
C LYS A 141 11.40 1.71 15.65
N LEU A 142 12.11 1.11 14.69
CA LEU A 142 13.23 1.76 14.00
C LEU A 142 12.77 2.96 13.19
N ASP A 143 11.69 2.81 12.42
CA ASP A 143 11.11 3.90 11.65
C ASP A 143 10.76 5.10 12.55
N PHE A 144 10.12 4.84 13.69
CA PHE A 144 9.79 5.87 14.68
C PHE A 144 11.04 6.53 15.29
N ILE A 145 12.11 5.77 15.57
CA ILE A 145 13.38 6.31 16.06
C ILE A 145 14.01 7.22 15.00
N PHE A 146 14.05 6.79 13.74
CA PHE A 146 14.60 7.59 12.66
C PHE A 146 13.77 8.84 12.35
N ALA A 147 12.44 8.74 12.45
CA ALA A 147 11.56 9.90 12.31
C ALA A 147 11.84 10.96 13.37
N LYS A 148 12.01 10.55 14.66
CA LYS A 148 12.39 11.46 15.74
C LYS A 148 13.78 12.06 15.52
N ALA A 149 14.73 11.27 15.08
CA ALA A 149 16.08 11.75 14.79
C ALA A 149 16.10 12.75 13.62
N SER A 150 15.34 12.50 12.58
CA SER A 150 15.20 13.40 11.44
C SER A 150 14.55 14.74 11.84
N LEU A 151 13.50 14.68 12.66
CA LEU A 151 12.84 15.87 13.22
C LEU A 151 13.81 16.67 14.10
N ALA A 152 14.58 16.00 14.95
CA ALA A 152 15.58 16.65 15.79
C ALA A 152 16.66 17.37 14.96
N LYS A 153 17.13 16.75 13.89
CA LYS A 153 18.09 17.33 12.95
C LYS A 153 17.52 18.55 12.23
N GLU A 154 16.30 18.47 11.73
CA GLU A 154 15.62 19.56 11.05
C GLU A 154 15.45 20.78 11.96
N MET A 155 14.99 20.58 13.18
CA MET A 155 14.80 21.63 14.17
C MET A 155 16.10 22.11 14.83
N LYS A 156 17.26 21.49 14.53
CA LYS A 156 18.53 21.69 15.27
C LYS A 156 18.29 21.59 16.77
N ALA A 157 17.63 20.51 17.16
CA ALA A 157 17.21 20.24 18.53
C ALA A 157 18.30 19.48 19.31
N SER A 158 18.30 19.64 20.62
CA SER A 158 19.14 18.90 21.55
C SER A 158 18.31 18.08 22.54
N MET A 159 18.93 17.07 23.11
CA MET A 159 18.29 16.24 24.13
C MET A 159 18.20 17.06 25.44
N PRO A 160 17.00 17.25 26.02
CA PRO A 160 16.89 17.92 27.32
C PRO A 160 17.31 16.97 28.46
N GLU A 161 17.88 17.56 29.52
CA GLU A 161 18.13 16.85 30.79
C GLU A 161 16.83 16.87 31.62
N PHE A 162 16.36 15.72 32.08
CA PHE A 162 15.20 15.64 32.97
C PHE A 162 15.61 15.64 34.45
N ASN A 163 14.76 16.26 35.26
CA ASN A 163 14.95 16.30 36.70
C ASN A 163 13.65 16.14 37.50
N ASP A 164 13.78 15.65 38.72
CA ASP A 164 12.66 15.47 39.68
C ASP A 164 12.47 16.68 40.63
N GLN A 165 13.26 17.70 40.45
CA GLN A 165 13.27 18.89 41.30
C GLN A 165 12.29 19.98 40.85
N ARG A 166 11.44 19.65 39.86
CA ARG A 166 10.49 20.56 39.21
C ARG A 166 11.13 21.82 38.61
N GLN A 167 12.39 21.71 38.16
CA GLN A 167 13.12 22.81 37.55
C GLN A 167 13.01 22.79 36.04
N ILE A 168 12.67 23.92 35.47
CA ILE A 168 12.77 24.21 34.04
C ILE A 168 13.94 25.19 33.85
N ASN A 169 14.82 24.91 32.91
CA ASN A 169 15.90 25.81 32.48
C ASN A 169 16.09 25.60 30.97
N ILE A 170 15.43 26.38 30.16
CA ILE A 170 15.51 26.34 28.70
C ILE A 170 16.47 27.41 28.24
N LYS A 171 17.54 26.99 27.54
CA LYS A 171 18.57 27.86 26.98
C LYS A 171 18.32 28.01 25.48
N LYS A 172 18.15 29.27 25.03
CA LYS A 172 17.94 29.59 23.61
C LYS A 172 16.85 28.73 22.97
N GLY A 173 15.74 28.52 23.70
CA GLY A 173 14.57 27.79 23.22
C GLY A 173 13.90 28.52 22.06
N ARG A 174 13.57 27.81 21.02
CA ARG A 174 12.89 28.32 19.82
C ARG A 174 11.55 27.63 19.68
N HIS A 175 10.53 28.37 19.27
CA HIS A 175 9.22 27.79 19.01
C HIS A 175 9.32 26.91 17.74
N PRO A 176 9.02 25.60 17.79
CA PRO A 176 9.27 24.66 16.70
C PRO A 176 8.45 24.93 15.44
N LEU A 177 7.30 25.60 15.55
CA LEU A 177 6.38 25.89 14.44
C LEU A 177 6.62 27.29 13.83
N LEU A 178 7.57 28.07 14.32
CA LEU A 178 7.92 29.35 13.73
C LEU A 178 9.09 29.21 12.75
N ASP A 179 9.13 30.11 11.75
CA ASP A 179 10.22 30.14 10.78
C ASP A 179 11.59 30.20 11.50
N PRO A 180 12.47 29.22 11.30
CA PRO A 180 13.77 29.14 11.97
C PRO A 180 14.67 30.37 11.74
N LYS A 181 14.43 31.15 10.67
CA LYS A 181 15.18 32.36 10.33
C LYS A 181 14.67 33.60 11.05
N LYS A 182 13.42 33.57 11.55
CA LYS A 182 12.73 34.72 12.15
C LYS A 182 12.49 34.54 13.65
N VAL A 183 12.48 33.28 14.13
CA VAL A 183 12.21 32.98 15.54
C VAL A 183 13.30 33.57 16.43
N VAL A 184 12.86 34.29 17.46
CA VAL A 184 13.77 34.83 18.49
C VAL A 184 13.94 33.78 19.58
N PRO A 185 15.18 33.29 19.85
CA PRO A 185 15.43 32.34 20.92
C PRO A 185 15.21 32.97 22.28
N ILE A 186 14.62 32.21 23.21
CA ILE A 186 14.33 32.66 24.57
C ILE A 186 15.13 31.87 25.60
N ASP A 187 15.52 32.53 26.69
CA ASP A 187 16.08 31.91 27.89
C ASP A 187 15.04 31.99 29.00
N ILE A 188 14.60 30.85 29.54
CA ILE A 188 13.59 30.80 30.62
C ILE A 188 14.02 29.80 31.68
N HIS A 189 13.93 30.20 32.96
CA HIS A 189 14.12 29.29 34.09
C HIS A 189 13.03 29.46 35.12
N LEU A 190 12.72 28.38 35.82
CA LEU A 190 11.69 28.29 36.86
C LEU A 190 11.97 27.10 37.79
N GLY A 191 11.56 27.17 39.03
CA GLY A 191 11.60 26.06 39.98
C GLY A 191 12.91 25.97 40.81
N LYS A 192 13.91 26.82 40.56
CA LYS A 192 15.12 26.90 41.37
C LYS A 192 15.06 28.04 42.39
N ASP A 193 14.94 29.26 41.92
CA ASP A 193 14.97 30.46 42.74
C ASP A 193 13.57 31.00 43.01
N PHE A 194 12.61 30.70 42.16
CA PHE A 194 11.21 31.06 42.25
C PHE A 194 10.32 30.03 41.56
N ASN A 195 9.04 29.97 41.98
CA ASN A 195 8.04 29.01 41.47
C ASN A 195 6.95 29.68 40.62
N LEU A 196 6.98 30.95 40.46
CA LEU A 196 6.04 31.75 39.68
C LEU A 196 6.81 32.70 38.79
N LEU A 197 6.53 32.71 37.50
CA LEU A 197 7.08 33.65 36.52
C LEU A 197 5.97 34.48 35.93
N ILE A 198 6.03 35.81 36.13
CA ILE A 198 5.10 36.76 35.53
C ILE A 198 5.82 37.46 34.39
N VAL A 199 5.29 37.33 33.18
CA VAL A 199 5.85 37.96 31.97
C VAL A 199 4.98 39.16 31.60
N THR A 200 5.51 40.39 31.72
CA THR A 200 4.85 41.63 31.40
C THR A 200 5.47 42.29 30.17
N GLY A 201 4.73 43.19 29.56
CA GLY A 201 5.20 43.96 28.40
C GLY A 201 4.11 44.20 27.35
N PRO A 202 4.42 44.84 26.22
CA PRO A 202 3.46 45.12 25.15
C PRO A 202 2.97 43.81 24.48
N ASN A 203 1.80 43.83 23.88
CA ASN A 203 1.19 42.65 23.26
C ASN A 203 2.05 42.09 22.09
N THR A 204 2.79 42.95 21.41
CA THR A 204 3.71 42.59 20.33
C THR A 204 5.07 42.05 20.85
N GLY A 205 5.29 42.02 22.17
CA GLY A 205 6.57 41.62 22.79
C GLY A 205 6.83 40.11 22.90
N GLY A 206 6.03 39.27 22.30
CA GLY A 206 6.26 37.80 22.27
C GLY A 206 5.86 37.07 23.56
N LYS A 207 5.10 37.66 24.48
CA LYS A 207 4.63 37.03 25.73
C LYS A 207 3.95 35.69 25.49
N THR A 208 2.92 35.68 24.66
CA THR A 208 2.15 34.48 24.34
C THR A 208 3.00 33.40 23.63
N VAL A 209 3.92 33.81 22.76
CA VAL A 209 4.85 32.88 22.07
C VAL A 209 5.80 32.26 23.09
N SER A 210 6.29 33.03 24.06
CA SER A 210 7.18 32.49 25.12
C SER A 210 6.47 31.45 25.99
N LEU A 211 5.21 31.69 26.41
CA LEU A 211 4.41 30.73 27.15
C LEU A 211 4.15 29.45 26.33
N LYS A 212 3.71 29.62 25.08
CA LYS A 212 3.51 28.49 24.16
C LYS A 212 4.79 27.70 23.95
N THR A 213 5.94 28.37 23.83
CA THR A 213 7.25 27.71 23.65
C THR A 213 7.59 26.84 24.85
N VAL A 214 7.48 27.34 26.07
CA VAL A 214 7.79 26.57 27.29
C VAL A 214 6.88 25.35 27.41
N GLY A 215 5.57 25.53 27.24
CA GLY A 215 4.61 24.43 27.30
C GLY A 215 4.88 23.38 26.24
N LEU A 216 5.08 23.79 24.98
CA LEU A 216 5.32 22.88 23.88
C LEU A 216 6.65 22.12 24.02
N LEU A 217 7.74 22.81 24.37
CA LEU A 217 9.04 22.14 24.57
C LEU A 217 8.99 21.15 25.74
N THR A 218 8.22 21.46 26.79
CA THR A 218 8.01 20.54 27.91
C THR A 218 7.27 19.27 27.47
N LEU A 219 6.17 19.42 26.72
CA LEU A 219 5.42 18.29 26.18
C LEU A 219 6.23 17.47 25.17
N MET A 220 6.98 18.14 24.27
CA MET A 220 7.87 17.46 23.33
C MET A 220 8.93 16.61 24.07
N GLY A 221 9.61 17.21 25.05
CA GLY A 221 10.60 16.48 25.84
C GLY A 221 9.99 15.27 26.54
N GLN A 222 8.83 15.43 27.20
CA GLN A 222 8.15 14.32 27.88
C GLN A 222 7.66 13.23 26.92
N ALA A 223 7.37 13.58 25.66
CA ALA A 223 7.07 12.62 24.60
C ALA A 223 8.33 11.91 24.03
N GLY A 224 9.52 12.20 24.56
CA GLY A 224 10.78 11.60 24.12
C GLY A 224 11.32 12.20 22.82
N LEU A 225 10.98 13.43 22.52
CA LEU A 225 11.53 14.21 21.42
C LEU A 225 12.68 15.10 21.94
N HIS A 226 13.65 15.35 21.08
CA HIS A 226 14.58 16.45 21.30
C HIS A 226 13.86 17.80 21.16
N ILE A 227 14.35 18.81 21.84
CA ILE A 227 13.74 20.16 21.82
C ILE A 227 14.66 21.15 21.10
N PRO A 228 14.11 22.10 20.34
CA PRO A 228 14.90 23.16 19.66
C PRO A 228 15.42 24.19 20.65
N ALA A 229 16.34 23.75 21.48
CA ALA A 229 17.04 24.53 22.51
C ALA A 229 18.53 24.14 22.56
N PHE A 230 19.33 24.88 23.28
CA PHE A 230 20.76 24.57 23.44
C PHE A 230 20.97 23.43 24.44
N GLU A 231 22.04 22.69 24.25
CA GLU A 231 22.50 21.64 25.17
C GLU A 231 22.56 22.10 26.62
N GLY A 232 22.28 21.19 27.54
CA GLY A 232 22.18 21.48 28.96
C GLY A 232 20.89 22.25 29.32
N SER A 233 19.91 22.29 28.45
CA SER A 233 18.53 22.68 28.80
C SER A 233 17.91 21.60 29.69
N LYS A 234 17.20 22.02 30.76
CA LYS A 234 16.62 21.15 31.76
C LYS A 234 15.09 21.25 31.73
N LEU A 235 14.42 20.12 31.80
CA LEU A 235 12.98 20.01 31.91
C LEU A 235 12.62 19.19 33.15
N ALA A 236 11.49 19.54 33.77
CA ALA A 236 10.89 18.70 34.81
C ALA A 236 9.83 17.77 34.19
N VAL A 237 9.55 16.67 34.85
CA VAL A 237 8.43 15.78 34.52
C VAL A 237 7.19 16.26 35.24
N PHE A 238 6.17 16.65 34.47
CA PHE A 238 4.87 17.06 34.99
C PHE A 238 3.82 16.00 34.69
N LYS A 239 2.92 15.76 35.65
CA LYS A 239 1.79 14.84 35.47
C LYS A 239 0.72 15.46 34.58
N GLU A 240 0.56 16.79 34.70
CA GLU A 240 -0.49 17.56 34.01
C GLU A 240 0.10 18.89 33.57
N VAL A 241 -0.34 19.36 32.43
CA VAL A 241 0.00 20.67 31.87
C VAL A 241 -1.33 21.37 31.50
N PHE A 242 -1.60 22.44 32.17
CA PHE A 242 -2.80 23.26 31.88
C PHE A 242 -2.36 24.53 31.13
N ALA A 243 -3.08 24.93 30.10
CA ALA A 243 -2.83 26.14 29.36
C ALA A 243 -4.16 26.86 29.11
N ASP A 244 -4.28 28.07 29.66
CA ASP A 244 -5.34 29.00 29.30
C ASP A 244 -4.74 30.02 28.32
N ILE A 245 -4.98 29.78 27.05
CA ILE A 245 -4.46 30.59 25.93
C ILE A 245 -5.69 30.94 25.11
N GLY A 246 -6.22 32.15 25.27
CA GLY A 246 -7.45 32.58 24.62
C GLY A 246 -7.51 32.28 23.12
N ASP A 247 -8.68 31.83 22.70
CA ASP A 247 -8.94 31.25 21.36
C ASP A 247 -9.03 32.29 20.22
N GLU A 248 -8.97 33.55 20.50
CA GLU A 248 -9.20 34.62 19.52
C GLU A 248 -7.90 35.28 19.06
N GLN A 249 -7.03 34.56 18.40
CA GLN A 249 -6.00 35.23 17.61
C GLN A 249 -5.84 34.58 16.23
N SER A 250 -6.77 34.91 15.34
CA SER A 250 -6.36 35.16 13.97
C SER A 250 -5.22 36.18 13.98
N ILE A 251 -4.25 36.00 13.11
CA ILE A 251 -3.01 36.81 13.00
C ILE A 251 -3.28 38.32 12.85
N GLU A 252 -4.53 38.75 12.77
CA GLU A 252 -5.00 40.13 12.50
C GLU A 252 -5.57 40.90 13.70
N GLN A 253 -5.81 40.26 14.86
CA GLN A 253 -6.34 40.98 16.04
C GLN A 253 -5.53 40.68 17.29
N ILE A 254 -4.65 41.61 17.63
CA ILE A 254 -3.79 41.59 18.83
C ILE A 254 -4.62 42.05 20.06
N LEU A 255 -5.52 41.21 20.53
CA LEU A 255 -6.09 41.34 21.87
C LEU A 255 -5.45 40.27 22.77
N SER A 256 -4.88 40.70 23.89
CA SER A 256 -4.35 39.75 24.88
C SER A 256 -5.49 39.04 25.61
N THR A 257 -5.25 37.80 26.08
CA THR A 257 -6.20 37.10 26.94
C THR A 257 -6.68 37.89 28.13
N PHE A 258 -5.85 38.77 28.65
CA PHE A 258 -6.20 39.68 29.74
C PHE A 258 -7.19 40.82 29.35
N SER A 259 -7.24 41.15 28.07
CA SER A 259 -8.17 42.18 27.56
C SER A 259 -9.51 41.59 27.08
N ALA A 260 -9.61 40.25 27.02
CA ALA A 260 -10.82 39.52 26.60
C ALA A 260 -11.68 39.06 27.78
N HIS A 261 -11.22 39.19 28.98
CA HIS A 261 -11.90 39.03 30.27
C HIS A 261 -12.00 40.43 30.93
#